data_8f6ead86330d39ca3d54ff125ed8d2d6
#
_entry.id   8f6ead86330d39ca3d54ff125ed8d2d6
#
_cell.length_a   1.000
_cell.length_b   1.000
_cell.length_c   1.000
_cell.angle_alpha   90.00
_cell.angle_beta   90.00
_cell.angle_gamma   90.00
#
_symmetry.space_group_name_H-M   'P 1'
#
loop_
_entity.id
_entity.type
_entity.pdbx_description
1 polymer ?
#
loop_
_entity_poly.entity_id
_entity_poly.type
_entity_poly.pdbx_seq_one_letter_code
_entity_poly.pdbx_strand_id
1 'polypeptide(L)'
;MSNLKTLKAGIAVVFVALVAYMVVDPLLSREVFTTEPKRLFPVLALLGIATSALCAWMLRRAGSPTAEAIMVGIMLGLTVGAAGYPTSLHLNRLLDGAGLKSYEYRVVLAEPVVFEPVESGLPKIDYFKRTAYWERLGPDARIS
;
A
#
# COMPACT_ATOMS: atom_id res chain seq x y z
N MET A 1 20.39 -16.40 -26.58
CA MET A 1 19.06 -16.95 -26.18
C MET A 1 18.94 -17.27 -24.70
N SER A 2 20.00 -17.58 -23.97
CA SER A 2 19.98 -17.84 -22.52
C SER A 2 19.52 -16.60 -21.70
N ASN A 3 20.00 -15.42 -22.03
CA ASN A 3 19.71 -14.18 -21.29
C ASN A 3 18.22 -13.79 -21.24
N LEU A 4 17.46 -14.02 -22.33
CA LEU A 4 16.04 -13.69 -22.36
C LEU A 4 15.23 -14.63 -21.45
N LYS A 5 15.53 -15.93 -21.45
CA LYS A 5 14.86 -16.91 -20.57
C LYS A 5 15.13 -16.61 -19.10
N THR A 6 16.38 -16.33 -18.77
CA THR A 6 16.78 -15.96 -17.39
C THR A 6 16.11 -14.66 -16.95
N LEU A 7 16.06 -13.64 -17.82
CA LEU A 7 15.39 -12.38 -17.53
C LEU A 7 13.89 -12.57 -17.27
N LYS A 8 13.20 -13.31 -18.14
CA LYS A 8 11.77 -13.63 -17.97
C LYS A 8 11.50 -14.40 -16.68
N ALA A 9 12.35 -15.39 -16.36
CA ALA A 9 12.24 -16.13 -15.12
C ALA A 9 12.43 -15.22 -13.89
N GLY A 10 13.42 -14.33 -13.91
CA GLY A 10 13.64 -13.36 -12.84
C GLY A 10 12.44 -12.44 -12.64
N ILE A 11 11.88 -11.90 -13.74
CA ILE A 11 10.67 -11.04 -13.69
C ILE A 11 9.49 -11.82 -13.11
N ALA A 12 9.29 -13.08 -13.52
CA ALA A 12 8.21 -13.91 -13.00
C ALA A 12 8.36 -14.18 -11.49
N VAL A 13 9.57 -14.45 -11.01
CA VAL A 13 9.84 -14.62 -9.57
C VAL A 13 9.51 -13.35 -8.79
N VAL A 14 9.97 -12.19 -9.27
CA VAL A 14 9.67 -10.91 -8.63
C VAL A 14 8.17 -10.65 -8.61
N PHE A 15 7.49 -10.89 -9.72
CA PHE A 15 6.03 -10.73 -9.81
C PHE A 15 5.30 -11.60 -8.79
N VAL A 16 5.62 -12.90 -8.73
CA VAL A 16 5.02 -13.84 -7.77
C VAL A 16 5.31 -13.42 -6.33
N ALA A 17 6.54 -13.00 -6.04
CA ALA A 17 6.91 -12.54 -4.70
C ALA A 17 6.11 -11.29 -4.28
N LEU A 18 5.93 -10.31 -5.18
CA LEU A 18 5.15 -9.11 -4.90
C LEU A 18 3.66 -9.44 -4.71
N VAL A 19 3.09 -10.32 -5.52
CA VAL A 19 1.70 -10.77 -5.36
C VAL A 19 1.52 -11.51 -4.04
N ALA A 20 2.42 -12.43 -3.70
CA ALA A 20 2.40 -13.13 -2.43
C ALA A 20 2.49 -12.14 -1.24
N TYR A 21 3.37 -11.15 -1.33
CA TYR A 21 3.47 -10.09 -0.34
C TYR A 21 2.16 -9.33 -0.16
N MET A 22 1.51 -8.90 -1.26
CA MET A 22 0.23 -8.19 -1.20
C MET A 22 -0.92 -9.02 -0.60
N VAL A 23 -0.86 -10.36 -0.75
CA VAL A 23 -1.86 -11.25 -0.15
C VAL A 23 -1.58 -11.49 1.33
N VAL A 24 -0.31 -11.69 1.69
CA VAL A 24 0.10 -12.02 3.06
C VAL A 24 0.08 -10.81 3.98
N ASP A 25 0.46 -9.63 3.47
CA ASP A 25 0.54 -8.41 4.26
C ASP A 25 -0.78 -8.04 4.97
N PRO A 26 -1.96 -8.00 4.30
CA PRO A 26 -3.23 -7.71 4.97
C PRO A 26 -3.66 -8.76 6.00
N LEU A 27 -3.13 -9.99 5.88
CA LEU A 27 -3.43 -11.09 6.82
C LEU A 27 -2.59 -10.99 8.10
N LEU A 28 -1.38 -10.46 7.99
CA LEU A 28 -0.42 -10.37 9.10
C LEU A 28 -0.38 -8.98 9.73
N SER A 29 -0.62 -7.94 8.95
CA SER A 29 -0.58 -6.55 9.41
C SER A 29 -1.89 -6.18 10.08
N ARG A 30 -1.86 -5.96 11.38
CA ARG A 30 -2.93 -5.26 12.08
C ARG A 30 -2.92 -3.81 11.63
N GLU A 31 -4.08 -3.33 11.27
CA GLU A 31 -4.47 -2.00 10.79
C GLU A 31 -3.44 -0.88 10.99
N VAL A 32 -2.76 -0.52 9.91
CA VAL A 32 -1.90 0.66 9.87
C VAL A 32 -2.67 1.76 9.14
N PHE A 33 -2.99 2.84 9.84
CA PHE A 33 -3.71 3.98 9.27
C PHE A 33 -2.74 4.99 8.69
N THR A 34 -3.07 5.54 7.52
CA THR A 34 -2.40 6.72 7.01
C THR A 34 -3.35 7.90 7.00
N THR A 35 -2.87 9.04 7.46
CA THR A 35 -3.65 10.27 7.50
C THR A 35 -3.77 10.96 6.13
N GLU A 36 -2.88 10.67 5.18
CA GLU A 36 -2.86 11.32 3.86
C GLU A 36 -2.56 10.37 2.68
N PRO A 37 -3.42 9.38 2.39
CA PRO A 37 -3.19 8.47 1.27
C PRO A 37 -3.14 9.18 -0.08
N LYS A 38 -3.82 10.33 -0.23
CA LYS A 38 -3.91 11.08 -1.49
C LYS A 38 -2.55 11.55 -2.02
N ARG A 39 -1.60 11.88 -1.15
CA ARG A 39 -0.25 12.30 -1.55
C ARG A 39 0.62 11.14 -2.01
N LEU A 40 0.33 9.94 -1.54
CA LEU A 40 1.10 8.75 -1.84
C LEU A 40 0.79 8.20 -3.25
N PHE A 41 -0.47 8.26 -3.68
CA PHE A 41 -0.89 7.71 -4.97
C PHE A 41 -0.10 8.21 -6.19
N PRO A 42 0.16 9.51 -6.38
CA PRO A 42 0.94 9.96 -7.54
C PRO A 42 2.39 9.44 -7.52
N VAL A 43 2.99 9.29 -6.35
CA VAL A 43 4.35 8.73 -6.21
C VAL A 43 4.34 7.24 -6.59
N LEU A 44 3.36 6.48 -6.12
CA LEU A 44 3.22 5.06 -6.46
C LEU A 44 2.89 4.86 -7.95
N ALA A 45 2.07 5.73 -8.53
CA ALA A 45 1.78 5.72 -9.97
C ALA A 45 3.05 5.97 -10.79
N LEU A 46 3.86 6.97 -10.42
CA LEU A 46 5.14 7.25 -11.07
C LEU A 46 6.10 6.07 -10.97
N LEU A 47 6.20 5.46 -9.80
CA LEU A 47 7.02 4.27 -9.58
C LEU A 47 6.56 3.11 -10.48
N GLY A 48 5.26 2.87 -10.56
CA GLY A 48 4.69 1.86 -11.43
C GLY A 48 4.98 2.11 -12.92
N ILE A 49 4.81 3.36 -13.39
CA ILE A 49 5.10 3.76 -14.78
C ILE A 49 6.59 3.58 -15.08
N ALA A 50 7.47 4.05 -14.20
CA ALA A 50 8.91 3.91 -14.38
C ALA A 50 9.33 2.43 -14.45
N THR A 51 8.78 1.60 -13.57
CA THR A 51 9.02 0.14 -13.57
C THR A 51 8.51 -0.51 -14.85
N SER A 52 7.31 -0.12 -15.32
CA SER A 52 6.74 -0.61 -16.60
C SER A 52 7.67 -0.31 -17.76
N ALA A 53 8.11 0.96 -17.88
CA ALA A 53 8.97 1.41 -18.96
C ALA A 53 10.34 0.70 -18.93
N LEU A 54 10.95 0.60 -17.76
CA LEU A 54 12.24 -0.07 -17.58
C LEU A 54 12.16 -1.56 -17.94
N CYS A 55 11.14 -2.25 -17.44
CA CYS A 55 10.93 -3.66 -17.71
C CYS A 55 10.70 -3.92 -19.21
N ALA A 56 9.83 -3.14 -19.84
CA ALA A 56 9.57 -3.23 -21.27
C ALA A 56 10.84 -2.97 -22.11
N TRP A 57 11.62 -1.95 -21.74
CA TRP A 57 12.89 -1.64 -22.40
C TRP A 57 13.90 -2.79 -22.27
N MET A 58 14.07 -3.36 -21.07
CA MET A 58 14.97 -4.49 -20.82
C MET A 58 14.58 -5.71 -21.64
N LEU A 59 13.28 -6.06 -21.67
CA LEU A 59 12.75 -7.18 -22.45
C LEU A 59 12.94 -6.98 -23.94
N ARG A 60 12.69 -5.77 -24.45
CA ARG A 60 12.93 -5.39 -25.85
C ARG A 60 14.40 -5.57 -26.23
N ARG A 61 15.29 -5.05 -25.37
CA ARG A 61 16.74 -5.17 -25.60
C ARG A 61 17.22 -6.63 -25.58
N ALA A 62 16.55 -7.49 -24.81
CA ALA A 62 16.83 -8.91 -24.74
C ALA A 62 16.21 -9.73 -25.92
N GLY A 63 15.47 -9.07 -26.83
CA GLY A 63 14.88 -9.68 -28.02
C GLY A 63 13.46 -10.20 -27.85
N SER A 64 12.72 -9.75 -26.82
CA SER A 64 11.29 -10.09 -26.69
C SER A 64 10.44 -9.32 -27.71
N PRO A 65 9.33 -9.90 -28.23
CA PRO A 65 8.35 -9.18 -29.04
C PRO A 65 7.82 -7.92 -28.34
N THR A 66 7.55 -6.86 -29.10
CA THR A 66 7.13 -5.56 -28.53
C THR A 66 5.86 -5.69 -27.68
N ALA A 67 4.85 -6.38 -28.18
CA ALA A 67 3.59 -6.55 -27.47
C ALA A 67 3.77 -7.28 -26.14
N GLU A 68 4.55 -8.35 -26.13
CA GLU A 68 4.86 -9.10 -24.92
C GLU A 68 5.65 -8.25 -23.91
N ALA A 69 6.66 -7.52 -24.37
CA ALA A 69 7.46 -6.67 -23.51
C ALA A 69 6.64 -5.58 -22.83
N ILE A 70 5.72 -4.95 -23.57
CA ILE A 70 4.81 -3.93 -23.06
C ILE A 70 3.84 -4.55 -22.04
N MET A 71 3.19 -5.68 -22.38
CA MET A 71 2.26 -6.34 -21.46
C MET A 71 2.92 -6.73 -20.13
N VAL A 72 4.08 -7.39 -20.20
CA VAL A 72 4.82 -7.80 -19.00
C VAL A 72 5.26 -6.59 -18.21
N GLY A 73 5.72 -5.52 -18.89
CA GLY A 73 6.08 -4.26 -18.26
C GLY A 73 4.92 -3.64 -17.48
N ILE A 74 3.75 -3.54 -18.11
CA ILE A 74 2.55 -2.98 -17.48
C ILE A 74 2.13 -3.83 -16.27
N MET A 75 2.08 -5.15 -16.41
CA MET A 75 1.73 -6.05 -15.31
C MET A 75 2.67 -5.87 -14.11
N LEU A 76 3.98 -5.86 -14.36
CA LEU A 76 4.95 -5.67 -13.28
C LEU A 76 4.84 -4.29 -12.65
N GLY A 77 4.69 -3.23 -13.45
CA GLY A 77 4.56 -1.87 -12.95
C GLY A 77 3.32 -1.65 -12.10
N LEU A 78 2.17 -2.19 -12.51
CA LEU A 78 0.94 -2.16 -11.71
C LEU A 78 1.13 -2.88 -10.38
N THR A 79 1.80 -4.05 -10.40
CA THR A 79 2.06 -4.83 -9.20
C THR A 79 3.01 -4.09 -8.25
N VAL A 80 4.07 -3.48 -8.76
CA VAL A 80 5.01 -2.67 -7.96
C VAL A 80 4.32 -1.44 -7.37
N GLY A 81 3.49 -0.74 -8.16
CA GLY A 81 2.70 0.39 -7.67
C GLY A 81 1.75 -0.02 -6.54
N ALA A 82 1.05 -1.14 -6.71
CA ALA A 82 0.12 -1.66 -5.69
C ALA A 82 0.86 -2.13 -4.42
N ALA A 83 1.96 -2.89 -4.57
CA ALA A 83 2.77 -3.36 -3.45
C ALA A 83 3.50 -2.21 -2.73
N GLY A 84 3.73 -1.11 -3.41
CA GLY A 84 4.32 0.10 -2.83
C GLY A 84 3.48 0.72 -1.72
N TYR A 85 2.15 0.55 -1.75
CA TYR A 85 1.27 1.08 -0.71
C TYR A 85 1.55 0.44 0.66
N PRO A 86 1.39 -0.88 0.87
CA PRO A 86 1.72 -1.48 2.16
C PRO A 86 3.19 -1.29 2.54
N THR A 87 4.11 -1.36 1.56
CA THR A 87 5.53 -1.11 1.83
C THR A 87 5.77 0.29 2.41
N SER A 88 5.12 1.32 1.87
CA SER A 88 5.27 2.68 2.38
C SER A 88 4.72 2.85 3.80
N LEU A 89 3.65 2.12 4.15
CA LEU A 89 3.11 2.11 5.50
C LEU A 89 4.11 1.50 6.50
N HIS A 90 4.69 0.36 6.14
CA HIS A 90 5.72 -0.26 6.98
C HIS A 90 6.96 0.61 7.11
N LEU A 91 7.40 1.22 6.00
CA LEU A 91 8.55 2.11 6.02
C LEU A 91 8.30 3.34 6.89
N ASN A 92 7.12 3.95 6.77
CA ASN A 92 6.72 5.07 7.63
C ASN A 92 6.77 4.69 9.12
N ARG A 93 6.23 3.52 9.46
CA ARG A 93 6.27 2.99 10.83
C ARG A 93 7.69 2.78 11.34
N LEU A 94 8.59 2.29 10.49
CA LEU A 94 10.00 2.07 10.86
C LEU A 94 10.79 3.38 11.01
N LEU A 95 10.43 4.39 10.21
CA LEU A 95 11.09 5.70 10.21
C LEU A 95 10.46 6.67 11.23
N ASP A 96 9.28 6.35 11.73
CA ASP A 96 8.60 7.18 12.73
C ASP A 96 9.26 7.01 14.10
N GLY A 97 10.30 7.81 14.30
CA GLY A 97 11.03 7.88 15.58
C GLY A 97 10.31 8.64 16.70
N ALA A 98 9.10 9.18 16.42
CA ALA A 98 8.34 9.98 17.38
C ALA A 98 7.68 9.13 18.49
N GLY A 99 7.67 7.79 18.33
CA GLY A 99 7.01 6.85 19.23
C GLY A 99 5.49 6.86 19.10
N LEU A 100 4.82 5.97 19.83
CA LEU A 100 3.37 5.91 19.88
C LEU A 100 2.84 7.15 20.63
N LYS A 101 2.06 7.97 19.93
CA LYS A 101 1.31 9.07 20.53
C LYS A 101 -0.14 8.66 20.66
N SER A 102 -0.69 8.80 21.87
CA SER A 102 -2.12 8.61 22.11
C SER A 102 -2.86 9.90 21.81
N TYR A 103 -3.93 9.81 21.04
CA TYR A 103 -4.81 10.93 20.73
C TYR A 103 -6.22 10.59 21.20
N GLU A 104 -6.93 11.57 21.75
CA GLU A 104 -8.32 11.41 22.15
C GLU A 104 -9.24 11.81 21.00
N TYR A 105 -10.19 10.94 20.68
CA TYR A 105 -11.22 11.16 19.68
C TYR A 105 -12.61 11.00 20.28
N ARG A 106 -13.54 11.88 19.89
CA ARG A 106 -14.94 11.77 20.24
C ARG A 106 -15.68 11.11 19.09
N VAL A 107 -16.50 10.09 19.41
CA VAL A 107 -17.44 9.53 18.46
C VAL A 107 -18.57 10.53 18.23
N VAL A 108 -18.70 11.04 17.02
CA VAL A 108 -19.71 12.03 16.65
C VAL A 108 -20.91 11.37 15.97
N LEU A 109 -20.64 10.27 15.25
CA LEU A 109 -21.67 9.49 14.58
C LEU A 109 -21.42 8.00 14.79
N ALA A 110 -22.47 7.25 15.07
CA ALA A 110 -22.37 5.81 15.28
C ALA A 110 -22.54 4.99 13.98
N GLU A 111 -23.20 5.58 12.96
CA GLU A 111 -23.40 4.92 11.65
C GLU A 111 -23.44 5.97 10.51
N PRO A 112 -22.42 6.09 9.65
CA PRO A 112 -21.06 5.51 9.76
C PRO A 112 -20.31 6.08 10.97
N VAL A 113 -19.39 5.29 11.51
CA VAL A 113 -18.62 5.72 12.69
C VAL A 113 -17.66 6.84 12.29
N VAL A 114 -17.86 8.04 12.85
CA VAL A 114 -17.04 9.22 12.63
C VAL A 114 -16.41 9.64 13.95
N PHE A 115 -15.09 9.79 13.94
CA PHE A 115 -14.34 10.25 15.09
C PHE A 115 -13.81 11.66 14.85
N GLU A 116 -14.12 12.58 15.74
CA GLU A 116 -13.52 13.89 15.76
C GLU A 116 -12.42 13.95 16.83
N PRO A 117 -11.23 14.48 16.48
CA PRO A 117 -10.18 14.66 17.45
C PRO A 117 -10.59 15.73 18.47
N VAL A 118 -10.24 15.52 19.73
CA VAL A 118 -10.45 16.51 20.79
C VAL A 118 -9.45 17.67 20.64
N GLU A 119 -8.24 17.38 20.16
CA GLU A 119 -7.22 18.37 19.89
C GLU A 119 -7.35 18.97 18.47
N SER A 120 -7.23 20.30 18.37
CA SER A 120 -7.27 21.00 17.08
C SER A 120 -6.03 20.69 16.25
N GLY A 121 -6.23 20.42 14.96
CA GLY A 121 -5.14 20.16 13.99
C GLY A 121 -4.93 18.70 13.60
N LEU A 122 -5.64 17.77 14.22
CA LEU A 122 -5.64 16.38 13.81
C LEU A 122 -6.73 16.10 12.75
N PRO A 123 -6.52 15.17 11.83
CA PRO A 123 -7.51 14.81 10.82
C PRO A 123 -8.70 14.08 11.45
N LYS A 124 -9.90 14.33 10.91
CA LYS A 124 -11.08 13.51 11.22
C LYS A 124 -10.89 12.11 10.64
N ILE A 125 -11.31 11.10 11.38
CA ILE A 125 -11.31 9.71 10.93
C ILE A 125 -12.74 9.35 10.52
N ASP A 126 -12.99 9.31 9.21
CA ASP A 126 -14.35 9.14 8.66
C ASP A 126 -14.76 7.69 8.45
N TYR A 127 -13.89 6.71 8.74
CA TYR A 127 -14.21 5.33 8.41
C TYR A 127 -13.56 4.33 9.35
N PHE A 128 -14.43 3.59 10.07
CA PHE A 128 -14.08 2.30 10.64
C PHE A 128 -15.11 1.26 10.22
N LYS A 129 -14.66 0.15 9.65
CA LYS A 129 -15.52 -1.02 9.49
C LYS A 129 -16.00 -1.44 10.86
N ARG A 130 -17.34 -1.55 11.00
CA ARG A 130 -17.98 -2.06 12.19
C ARG A 130 -17.41 -3.44 12.51
N THR A 131 -16.60 -3.53 13.55
CA THR A 131 -16.12 -4.79 14.08
C THR A 131 -16.80 -5.01 15.44
N ALA A 132 -17.05 -6.25 15.81
CA ALA A 132 -17.63 -6.60 17.11
C ALA A 132 -16.83 -6.04 18.33
N TYR A 133 -15.64 -5.55 18.08
CA TYR A 133 -14.77 -4.87 19.04
C TYR A 133 -15.30 -3.48 19.42
N TRP A 134 -15.82 -2.71 18.44
CA TRP A 134 -16.33 -1.35 18.64
C TRP A 134 -17.67 -1.31 19.39
N GLU A 135 -18.46 -2.36 19.31
CA GLU A 135 -19.72 -2.47 20.07
C GLU A 135 -19.48 -2.52 21.59
N ARG A 136 -18.26 -2.86 22.02
CA ARG A 136 -17.86 -2.92 23.44
C ARG A 136 -17.22 -1.64 23.94
N LEU A 137 -16.84 -0.74 23.04
CA LEU A 137 -16.23 0.55 23.40
C LEU A 137 -17.37 1.55 23.57
N GLY A 138 -17.50 2.11 24.76
CA GLY A 138 -18.45 3.19 25.02
C GLY A 138 -18.10 4.47 24.25
N PRO A 139 -18.96 5.51 24.34
CA PRO A 139 -18.76 6.77 23.62
C PRO A 139 -17.46 7.52 23.97
N ASP A 140 -16.81 7.17 25.07
CA ASP A 140 -15.55 7.77 25.53
C ASP A 140 -14.34 6.83 25.33
N ALA A 141 -14.40 5.95 24.36
CA ALA A 141 -13.33 5.00 24.10
C ALA A 141 -12.03 5.71 23.67
N ARG A 142 -10.93 5.40 24.33
CA ARG A 142 -9.59 5.84 23.95
C ARG A 142 -8.99 4.86 22.97
N ILE A 143 -8.49 5.38 21.86
CA ILE A 143 -7.78 4.61 20.84
C ILE A 143 -6.29 4.87 21.06
N SER A 144 -5.58 3.85 21.46
CA SER A 144 -4.13 3.88 21.63
C SER A 144 -3.42 3.10 20.52
#